data_ddeb275aba7f1fe872f8aab6a1f28a04
#
_entry.id   ddeb275aba7f1fe872f8aab6a1f28a04
#
_cell.length_a   1.000
_cell.length_b   1.000
_cell.length_c   1.000
_cell.angle_alpha   90.00
_cell.angle_beta   90.00
_cell.angle_gamma   90.00
#
_symmetry.space_group_name_H-M   'P 1'
#
loop_
_entity.id
_entity.type
_entity.pdbx_description
1 polymer ?
#
loop_
_entity_poly.entity_id
_entity_poly.type
_entity_poly.pdbx_seq_one_letter_code
_entity_poly.pdbx_strand_id
1 'polypeptide(L)'
;MKSKLSKVVLLFMCLALLNSPLAVQAKEGSGDPQQQESLKPKEVKLQGDMRRAWIDHMIWDRGYMVSALAGLKDQDKVLARLLKNQEDIGNIIKPYFGEEAGNKLTALLKEHIQIGGKVIDAAKKKNEADLKKFNADWFRNADDIAKFLSSANPNWTEQELKDLLYKHLQLLTEMLQARLKKDWDADIAAFDKGEDHIIVLADVLTEGIIKQFPNQF
;
A
#
# COMPACT_ATOMS: atom_id res chain seq x y z
N MET A 1 44.10 -10.88 46.52
CA MET A 1 44.45 -12.31 46.38
C MET A 1 44.20 -12.70 44.95
N LYS A 2 45.12 -12.70 44.11
CA LYS A 2 45.89 -13.75 43.41
C LYS A 2 45.00 -14.90 42.94
N SER A 3 44.88 -15.02 41.68
CA SER A 3 45.45 -15.91 40.64
C SER A 3 44.33 -16.84 40.09
N LYS A 4 44.33 -17.40 38.89
CA LYS A 4 45.41 -17.92 38.02
C LYS A 4 44.90 -18.01 36.56
N LEU A 5 45.76 -17.57 35.68
CA LEU A 5 45.70 -17.89 34.25
C LEU A 5 46.01 -19.37 34.03
N SER A 6 45.24 -20.07 33.21
CA SER A 6 45.63 -21.39 32.71
C SER A 6 45.62 -21.37 31.19
N LYS A 7 46.80 -21.47 30.62
CA LYS A 7 47.08 -21.62 29.19
C LYS A 7 46.89 -23.10 28.84
N VAL A 8 46.04 -23.37 27.82
CA VAL A 8 46.02 -24.68 27.15
C VAL A 8 46.57 -24.50 25.75
N VAL A 9 47.69 -25.16 25.54
CA VAL A 9 48.44 -25.27 24.29
C VAL A 9 47.69 -26.27 23.41
N LEU A 10 47.30 -25.86 22.18
CA LEU A 10 46.72 -26.77 21.17
C LEU A 10 47.83 -27.32 20.30
N LEU A 11 48.02 -28.64 20.38
CA LEU A 11 48.92 -29.46 19.58
C LEU A 11 48.35 -29.67 18.19
N PHE A 12 49.05 -29.21 17.15
CA PHE A 12 48.74 -29.56 15.74
C PHE A 12 49.15 -30.99 15.45
N MET A 13 48.18 -31.81 15.06
CA MET A 13 48.45 -33.12 14.51
C MET A 13 48.01 -33.14 13.03
N CYS A 14 48.99 -33.01 12.12
CA CYS A 14 48.82 -33.25 10.69
C CYS A 14 48.56 -34.72 10.42
N LEU A 15 47.41 -35.07 9.90
CA LEU A 15 47.18 -36.39 9.30
C LEU A 15 46.91 -36.20 7.79
N ALA A 16 47.91 -36.56 6.99
CA ALA A 16 47.77 -36.65 5.56
C ALA A 16 46.96 -37.90 5.22
N LEU A 17 45.81 -37.76 4.55
CA LEU A 17 45.08 -38.83 3.95
C LEU A 17 44.94 -38.61 2.44
N LEU A 18 45.33 -39.62 1.75
CA LEU A 18 45.50 -39.83 0.31
C LEU A 18 44.26 -39.43 -0.50
N ASN A 19 44.49 -38.69 -1.58
CA ASN A 19 43.55 -38.38 -2.64
C ASN A 19 43.08 -39.64 -3.38
N SER A 20 41.77 -39.81 -3.46
CA SER A 20 41.13 -40.54 -4.56
C SER A 20 40.01 -39.66 -5.10
N PRO A 21 39.98 -39.33 -6.40
CA PRO A 21 38.89 -38.55 -6.96
C PRO A 21 37.69 -39.45 -7.20
N LEU A 22 36.70 -39.43 -6.33
CA LEU A 22 35.34 -39.88 -6.71
C LEU A 22 34.76 -38.83 -7.65
N ALA A 23 34.69 -39.15 -8.91
CA ALA A 23 33.91 -38.44 -9.90
C ALA A 23 32.43 -38.54 -9.51
N VAL A 24 31.94 -37.52 -8.80
CA VAL A 24 30.49 -37.30 -8.65
C VAL A 24 30.02 -36.73 -9.98
N GLN A 25 29.41 -37.58 -10.77
CA GLN A 25 28.66 -37.21 -11.96
C GLN A 25 27.43 -36.40 -11.47
N ALA A 26 27.56 -35.07 -11.46
CA ALA A 26 26.43 -34.18 -11.25
C ALA A 26 25.46 -34.40 -12.42
N LYS A 27 24.32 -35.03 -12.11
CA LYS A 27 23.18 -35.10 -13.00
C LYS A 27 22.71 -33.66 -13.15
N GLU A 28 22.97 -33.02 -14.28
CA GLU A 28 22.36 -31.77 -14.68
C GLU A 28 20.86 -31.96 -14.68
N GLY A 29 20.23 -31.62 -13.56
CA GLY A 29 18.81 -31.35 -13.50
C GLY A 29 18.61 -30.06 -14.26
N SER A 30 18.09 -30.13 -15.47
CA SER A 30 17.49 -29.01 -16.19
C SER A 30 16.27 -28.55 -15.44
N GLY A 31 16.47 -27.84 -14.33
CA GLY A 31 15.53 -26.95 -13.71
C GLY A 31 15.62 -25.67 -14.52
N ASP A 32 14.61 -25.45 -15.35
CA ASP A 32 14.34 -24.18 -16.00
C ASP A 32 14.38 -23.09 -14.93
N PRO A 33 15.33 -22.13 -14.94
CA PRO A 33 15.22 -20.99 -14.08
C PRO A 33 13.92 -20.32 -14.49
N GLN A 34 12.94 -20.24 -13.60
CA GLN A 34 11.79 -19.35 -13.79
C GLN A 34 12.39 -17.99 -14.16
N GLN A 35 12.41 -17.69 -15.44
CA GLN A 35 12.77 -16.40 -15.98
C GLN A 35 11.72 -15.46 -15.42
N GLN A 36 12.07 -14.78 -14.35
CA GLN A 36 11.28 -13.66 -13.83
C GLN A 36 11.28 -12.64 -14.96
N GLU A 37 10.20 -12.65 -15.74
CA GLU A 37 10.03 -11.78 -16.90
C GLU A 37 10.18 -10.34 -16.40
N SER A 38 11.26 -9.68 -16.83
CA SER A 38 11.51 -8.30 -16.43
C SER A 38 10.44 -7.41 -17.03
N LEU A 39 9.81 -6.56 -16.22
CA LEU A 39 8.80 -5.61 -16.69
C LEU A 39 9.36 -4.77 -17.86
N LYS A 40 8.53 -4.55 -18.87
CA LYS A 40 8.86 -3.67 -20.00
C LYS A 40 8.89 -2.21 -19.53
N PRO A 41 9.61 -1.31 -20.24
CA PRO A 41 9.74 0.08 -19.80
C PRO A 41 8.42 0.81 -19.53
N LYS A 42 7.37 0.53 -20.31
CA LYS A 42 6.04 1.13 -20.10
C LYS A 42 5.32 0.56 -18.90
N GLU A 43 5.49 -0.73 -18.61
CA GLU A 43 4.97 -1.38 -17.41
C GLU A 43 5.61 -0.80 -16.16
N VAL A 44 6.96 -0.63 -16.17
CA VAL A 44 7.70 0.03 -15.07
C VAL A 44 7.21 1.47 -14.88
N LYS A 45 6.95 2.19 -15.97
CA LYS A 45 6.43 3.56 -15.89
C LYS A 45 5.05 3.59 -15.24
N LEU A 46 4.11 2.74 -15.67
CA LEU A 46 2.76 2.68 -15.10
C LEU A 46 2.83 2.32 -13.60
N GLN A 47 3.64 1.32 -13.24
CA GLN A 47 3.82 0.93 -11.84
C GLN A 47 4.35 2.10 -11.00
N GLY A 48 5.35 2.81 -11.51
CA GLY A 48 5.93 3.99 -10.84
C GLY A 48 4.90 5.11 -10.65
N ASP A 49 4.13 5.44 -11.69
CA ASP A 49 3.09 6.47 -11.64
C ASP A 49 1.98 6.08 -10.65
N MET A 50 1.53 4.82 -10.67
CA MET A 50 0.48 4.31 -9.79
C MET A 50 0.93 4.32 -8.33
N ARG A 51 2.08 3.72 -8.03
CA ARG A 51 2.65 3.73 -6.67
C ARG A 51 2.83 5.16 -6.16
N ARG A 52 3.39 6.05 -6.98
CA ARG A 52 3.58 7.45 -6.61
C ARG A 52 2.27 8.13 -6.24
N ALA A 53 1.23 7.97 -7.04
CA ALA A 53 -0.06 8.61 -6.79
C ALA A 53 -0.74 8.08 -5.52
N TRP A 54 -0.62 6.78 -5.22
CA TRP A 54 -1.19 6.17 -4.02
C TRP A 54 -0.36 6.45 -2.75
N ILE A 55 0.97 6.57 -2.84
CA ILE A 55 1.82 7.06 -1.75
C ILE A 55 1.48 8.53 -1.45
N ASP A 56 1.38 9.39 -2.49
CA ASP A 56 0.95 10.78 -2.33
C ASP A 56 -0.44 10.88 -1.67
N HIS A 57 -1.36 9.92 -1.97
CA HIS A 57 -2.65 9.81 -1.29
C HIS A 57 -2.49 9.63 0.22
N MET A 58 -1.71 8.65 0.66
CA MET A 58 -1.45 8.40 2.09
C MET A 58 -0.80 9.60 2.79
N ILE A 59 0.17 10.25 2.14
CA ILE A 59 0.87 11.42 2.68
C ILE A 59 -0.12 12.58 2.89
N TRP A 60 -0.95 12.89 1.89
CA TRP A 60 -1.91 14.00 1.98
C TRP A 60 -3.09 13.68 2.89
N ASP A 61 -3.52 12.41 2.97
CA ASP A 61 -4.56 11.98 3.91
C ASP A 61 -4.08 12.12 5.36
N ARG A 62 -2.87 11.64 5.68
CA ARG A 62 -2.27 11.87 6.99
C ARG A 62 -2.08 13.37 7.28
N GLY A 63 -1.62 14.13 6.29
CA GLY A 63 -1.48 15.59 6.41
C GLY A 63 -2.81 16.26 6.75
N TYR A 64 -3.90 15.88 6.07
CA TYR A 64 -5.24 16.38 6.35
C TYR A 64 -5.72 15.99 7.76
N MET A 65 -5.56 14.71 8.14
CA MET A 65 -5.92 14.23 9.48
C MET A 65 -5.20 15.02 10.57
N VAL A 66 -3.89 15.27 10.41
CA VAL A 66 -3.08 16.08 11.35
C VAL A 66 -3.65 17.48 11.46
N SER A 67 -3.85 18.16 10.33
CA SER A 67 -4.34 19.54 10.29
C SER A 67 -5.75 19.65 10.88
N ALA A 68 -6.65 18.72 10.54
CA ALA A 68 -8.03 18.71 11.03
C ALA A 68 -8.10 18.47 12.55
N LEU A 69 -7.37 17.49 13.07
CA LEU A 69 -7.38 17.20 14.51
C LEU A 69 -6.75 18.32 15.34
N ALA A 70 -5.65 18.90 14.86
CA ALA A 70 -4.95 19.99 15.53
C ALA A 70 -5.60 21.37 15.31
N GLY A 71 -6.55 21.50 14.37
CA GLY A 71 -7.19 22.77 14.02
C GLY A 71 -6.24 23.78 13.39
N LEU A 72 -5.34 23.29 12.52
CA LEU A 72 -4.34 24.12 11.85
C LEU A 72 -5.00 24.97 10.75
N LYS A 73 -4.41 26.12 10.46
CA LYS A 73 -4.94 27.08 9.46
C LYS A 73 -4.79 26.60 8.01
N ASP A 74 -3.97 25.60 7.75
CA ASP A 74 -3.71 25.03 6.44
C ASP A 74 -4.69 23.90 6.06
N GLN A 75 -5.59 23.50 6.97
CA GLN A 75 -6.50 22.36 6.79
C GLN A 75 -7.19 22.35 5.43
N ASP A 76 -7.77 23.50 5.02
CA ASP A 76 -8.51 23.59 3.74
C ASP A 76 -7.58 23.45 2.53
N LYS A 77 -6.32 23.90 2.64
CA LYS A 77 -5.33 23.78 1.57
C LYS A 77 -4.83 22.35 1.42
N VAL A 78 -4.63 21.68 2.55
CA VAL A 78 -4.25 20.25 2.57
C VAL A 78 -5.38 19.39 2.01
N LEU A 79 -6.65 19.65 2.41
CA LEU A 79 -7.81 18.97 1.84
C LEU A 79 -7.91 19.20 0.32
N ALA A 80 -7.74 20.43 -0.14
CA ALA A 80 -7.78 20.75 -1.57
C ALA A 80 -6.70 19.97 -2.35
N ARG A 81 -5.49 19.84 -1.80
CA ARG A 81 -4.41 19.05 -2.41
C ARG A 81 -4.73 17.54 -2.40
N LEU A 82 -5.31 17.02 -1.31
CA LEU A 82 -5.77 15.65 -1.24
C LEU A 82 -6.86 15.35 -2.29
N LEU A 83 -7.85 16.25 -2.44
CA LEU A 83 -8.88 16.11 -3.48
C LEU A 83 -8.30 16.19 -4.90
N LYS A 84 -7.24 16.98 -5.12
CA LYS A 84 -6.51 17.02 -6.40
C LYS A 84 -5.78 15.71 -6.68
N ASN A 85 -5.25 15.05 -5.66
CA ASN A 85 -4.62 13.73 -5.81
C ASN A 85 -5.63 12.67 -6.35
N GLN A 86 -6.91 12.78 -6.00
CA GLN A 86 -7.95 11.88 -6.54
C GLN A 86 -8.13 12.08 -8.07
N GLU A 87 -7.94 13.30 -8.57
CA GLU A 87 -7.89 13.57 -10.00
C GLU A 87 -6.62 12.98 -10.63
N ASP A 88 -5.49 13.07 -9.94
CA ASP A 88 -4.22 12.53 -10.40
C ASP A 88 -4.34 11.00 -10.58
N ILE A 89 -4.93 10.28 -9.60
CA ILE A 89 -5.21 8.83 -9.68
C ILE A 89 -6.17 8.50 -10.84
N GLY A 90 -7.29 9.21 -10.94
CA GLY A 90 -8.25 9.00 -12.03
C GLY A 90 -7.65 9.24 -13.42
N ASN A 91 -6.74 10.20 -13.54
CA ASN A 91 -6.05 10.49 -14.81
C ASN A 91 -5.10 9.38 -15.24
N ILE A 92 -4.50 8.62 -14.31
CA ILE A 92 -3.60 7.48 -14.65
C ILE A 92 -4.37 6.40 -15.42
N ILE A 93 -5.64 6.16 -15.12
CA ILE A 93 -6.41 5.09 -15.76
C ILE A 93 -7.06 5.52 -17.08
N LYS A 94 -7.21 6.83 -17.36
CA LYS A 94 -7.87 7.34 -18.57
C LYS A 94 -7.27 6.83 -19.89
N PRO A 95 -5.96 6.69 -20.06
CA PRO A 95 -5.39 6.13 -21.29
C PRO A 95 -5.86 4.71 -21.62
N TYR A 96 -6.29 3.95 -20.61
CA TYR A 96 -6.68 2.56 -20.70
C TYR A 96 -8.20 2.38 -20.76
N PHE A 97 -8.93 3.08 -19.90
CA PHE A 97 -10.37 2.91 -19.72
C PHE A 97 -11.22 4.07 -20.27
N GLY A 98 -10.58 5.13 -20.79
CA GLY A 98 -11.25 6.32 -21.30
C GLY A 98 -11.58 7.38 -20.26
N GLU A 99 -11.97 8.55 -20.74
CA GLU A 99 -12.25 9.73 -19.92
C GLU A 99 -13.40 9.49 -18.91
N GLU A 100 -14.46 8.83 -19.33
CA GLU A 100 -15.64 8.59 -18.49
C GLU A 100 -15.28 7.74 -17.27
N ALA A 101 -14.54 6.64 -17.46
CA ALA A 101 -14.11 5.76 -16.38
C ALA A 101 -13.16 6.47 -15.42
N GLY A 102 -12.18 7.23 -15.93
CA GLY A 102 -11.28 8.01 -15.08
C GLY A 102 -12.01 9.07 -14.27
N ASN A 103 -12.97 9.76 -14.87
CA ASN A 103 -13.78 10.77 -14.18
C ASN A 103 -14.70 10.11 -13.13
N LYS A 104 -15.25 8.93 -13.40
CA LYS A 104 -16.08 8.17 -12.44
C LYS A 104 -15.24 7.73 -11.22
N LEU A 105 -14.05 7.19 -11.45
CA LEU A 105 -13.13 6.84 -10.35
C LEU A 105 -12.79 8.07 -9.52
N THR A 106 -12.42 9.19 -10.17
CA THR A 106 -12.15 10.46 -9.49
C THR A 106 -13.31 10.89 -8.58
N ALA A 107 -14.55 10.79 -9.06
CA ALA A 107 -15.74 11.16 -8.29
C ALA A 107 -15.91 10.27 -7.05
N LEU A 108 -15.78 8.94 -7.20
CA LEU A 108 -15.86 7.99 -6.10
C LEU A 108 -14.77 8.21 -5.05
N LEU A 109 -13.54 8.46 -5.50
CA LEU A 109 -12.42 8.75 -4.60
C LEU A 109 -12.58 10.09 -3.89
N LYS A 110 -13.09 11.14 -4.55
CA LYS A 110 -13.40 12.42 -3.87
C LYS A 110 -14.50 12.25 -2.82
N GLU A 111 -15.55 11.49 -3.10
CA GLU A 111 -16.57 11.13 -2.12
C GLU A 111 -15.94 10.41 -0.92
N HIS A 112 -15.02 9.47 -1.17
CA HIS A 112 -14.28 8.75 -0.14
C HIS A 112 -13.57 9.70 0.83
N ILE A 113 -12.83 10.67 0.30
CA ILE A 113 -12.13 11.68 1.10
C ILE A 113 -13.09 12.55 1.91
N GLN A 114 -14.22 12.98 1.29
CA GLN A 114 -15.21 13.80 1.97
C GLN A 114 -15.89 13.07 3.13
N ILE A 115 -16.15 11.76 2.98
CA ILE A 115 -16.71 10.94 4.05
C ILE A 115 -15.64 10.73 5.15
N GLY A 116 -14.39 10.43 4.79
CA GLY A 116 -13.28 10.34 5.73
C GLY A 116 -13.12 11.61 6.58
N GLY A 117 -13.25 12.78 5.96
CA GLY A 117 -13.27 14.07 6.69
C GLY A 117 -14.40 14.18 7.72
N LYS A 118 -15.61 13.67 7.41
CA LYS A 118 -16.72 13.60 8.36
C LYS A 118 -16.46 12.60 9.50
N VAL A 119 -15.80 11.48 9.22
CA VAL A 119 -15.37 10.50 10.25
C VAL A 119 -14.39 11.17 11.22
N ILE A 120 -13.37 11.88 10.70
CA ILE A 120 -12.40 12.61 11.53
C ILE A 120 -13.08 13.66 12.40
N ASP A 121 -14.01 14.45 11.85
CA ASP A 121 -14.73 15.49 12.58
C ASP A 121 -15.64 14.89 13.67
N ALA A 122 -16.39 13.84 13.37
CA ALA A 122 -17.22 13.14 14.34
C ALA A 122 -16.39 12.53 15.49
N ALA A 123 -15.25 11.91 15.17
CA ALA A 123 -14.33 11.35 16.15
C ALA A 123 -13.74 12.45 17.06
N LYS A 124 -13.27 13.57 16.47
CA LYS A 124 -12.78 14.76 17.20
C LYS A 124 -13.81 15.32 18.17
N LYS A 125 -15.07 15.39 17.75
CA LYS A 125 -16.20 15.89 18.54
C LYS A 125 -16.76 14.84 19.53
N LYS A 126 -16.28 13.61 19.48
CA LYS A 126 -16.81 12.47 20.25
C LYS A 126 -18.31 12.24 20.02
N ASN A 127 -18.77 12.49 18.79
CA ASN A 127 -20.16 12.25 18.39
C ASN A 127 -20.30 10.82 17.87
N GLU A 128 -20.67 9.89 18.77
CA GLU A 128 -20.75 8.46 18.45
C GLU A 128 -21.80 8.13 17.39
N ALA A 129 -22.93 8.85 17.36
CA ALA A 129 -23.98 8.64 16.37
C ALA A 129 -23.50 8.97 14.94
N ASP A 130 -22.90 10.14 14.77
CA ASP A 130 -22.32 10.57 13.49
C ASP A 130 -21.13 9.70 13.11
N LEU A 131 -20.27 9.32 14.07
CA LEU A 131 -19.13 8.45 13.83
C LEU A 131 -19.60 7.09 13.27
N LYS A 132 -20.60 6.47 13.90
CA LYS A 132 -21.18 5.22 13.40
C LYS A 132 -21.76 5.37 12.01
N LYS A 133 -22.53 6.44 11.77
CA LYS A 133 -23.16 6.72 10.46
C LYS A 133 -22.10 6.90 9.37
N PHE A 134 -21.16 7.82 9.59
CA PHE A 134 -20.16 8.14 8.55
C PHE A 134 -19.17 7.00 8.31
N ASN A 135 -18.87 6.20 9.34
CA ASN A 135 -18.08 4.99 9.16
C ASN A 135 -18.82 3.98 8.26
N ALA A 136 -20.11 3.76 8.45
CA ALA A 136 -20.92 2.91 7.58
C ALA A 136 -20.97 3.46 6.13
N ASP A 137 -21.13 4.78 5.96
CA ASP A 137 -21.08 5.43 4.64
C ASP A 137 -19.70 5.25 3.97
N TRP A 138 -18.61 5.26 4.75
CA TRP A 138 -17.24 5.11 4.23
C TRP A 138 -17.00 3.71 3.68
N PHE A 139 -17.43 2.67 4.42
CA PHE A 139 -17.35 1.28 3.95
C PHE A 139 -18.25 1.04 2.73
N ARG A 140 -19.47 1.61 2.69
CA ARG A 140 -20.32 1.56 1.51
C ARG A 140 -19.66 2.19 0.28
N ASN A 141 -19.00 3.35 0.44
CA ASN A 141 -18.26 3.97 -0.65
C ASN A 141 -17.07 3.10 -1.10
N ALA A 142 -16.38 2.41 -0.18
CA ALA A 142 -15.36 1.43 -0.54
C ALA A 142 -15.93 0.27 -1.38
N ASP A 143 -17.14 -0.20 -1.04
CA ASP A 143 -17.86 -1.20 -1.86
C ASP A 143 -18.17 -0.66 -3.27
N ASP A 144 -18.62 0.59 -3.36
CA ASP A 144 -18.91 1.23 -4.64
C ASP A 144 -17.66 1.37 -5.53
N ILE A 145 -16.50 1.69 -4.93
CA ILE A 145 -15.21 1.73 -5.62
C ILE A 145 -14.81 0.33 -6.10
N ALA A 146 -14.87 -0.68 -5.24
CA ALA A 146 -14.52 -2.06 -5.59
C ALA A 146 -15.40 -2.59 -6.73
N LYS A 147 -16.71 -2.37 -6.64
CA LYS A 147 -17.68 -2.75 -7.68
C LYS A 147 -17.40 -2.04 -9.00
N PHE A 148 -17.12 -0.74 -8.98
CA PHE A 148 -16.80 0.01 -10.19
C PHE A 148 -15.55 -0.56 -10.87
N LEU A 149 -14.45 -0.73 -10.10
CA LEU A 149 -13.17 -1.22 -10.63
C LEU A 149 -13.31 -2.64 -11.18
N SER A 150 -13.95 -3.57 -10.44
CA SER A 150 -14.15 -4.95 -10.89
C SER A 150 -15.04 -5.05 -12.15
N SER A 151 -16.00 -4.13 -12.31
CA SER A 151 -16.79 -4.06 -13.52
C SER A 151 -16.02 -3.55 -14.74
N ALA A 152 -14.99 -2.74 -14.52
CA ALA A 152 -14.18 -2.18 -15.59
C ALA A 152 -13.05 -3.14 -16.05
N ASN A 153 -12.62 -4.06 -15.19
CA ASN A 153 -11.52 -4.96 -15.50
C ASN A 153 -11.76 -6.36 -14.87
N PRO A 154 -11.90 -7.43 -15.68
CA PRO A 154 -12.14 -8.78 -15.20
C PRO A 154 -10.95 -9.41 -14.45
N ASN A 155 -9.76 -8.77 -14.51
CA ASN A 155 -8.59 -9.21 -13.75
C ASN A 155 -8.62 -8.69 -12.30
N TRP A 156 -9.58 -7.87 -11.92
CA TRP A 156 -9.81 -7.39 -10.56
C TRP A 156 -11.08 -8.05 -9.99
N THR A 157 -10.95 -8.90 -8.99
CA THR A 157 -12.13 -9.43 -8.32
C THR A 157 -12.69 -8.37 -7.35
N GLU A 158 -14.03 -8.28 -7.27
CA GLU A 158 -14.67 -7.35 -6.34
C GLU A 158 -14.27 -7.64 -4.89
N GLN A 159 -14.15 -8.93 -4.53
CA GLN A 159 -13.78 -9.33 -3.18
C GLN A 159 -12.35 -8.90 -2.82
N GLU A 160 -11.38 -9.13 -3.70
CA GLU A 160 -10.00 -8.70 -3.48
C GLU A 160 -9.88 -7.18 -3.29
N LEU A 161 -10.57 -6.42 -4.14
CA LEU A 161 -10.59 -4.95 -4.02
C LEU A 161 -11.27 -4.49 -2.73
N LYS A 162 -12.36 -5.15 -2.30
CA LYS A 162 -13.00 -4.87 -1.00
C LYS A 162 -12.05 -5.13 0.15
N ASP A 163 -11.37 -6.27 0.16
CA ASP A 163 -10.45 -6.63 1.23
C ASP A 163 -9.30 -5.60 1.33
N LEU A 164 -8.75 -5.16 0.18
CA LEU A 164 -7.72 -4.13 0.13
C LEU A 164 -8.23 -2.78 0.64
N LEU A 165 -9.40 -2.33 0.18
CA LEU A 165 -9.99 -1.05 0.61
C LEU A 165 -10.38 -1.09 2.09
N TYR A 166 -10.96 -2.18 2.57
CA TYR A 166 -11.32 -2.34 3.98
C TYR A 166 -10.09 -2.32 4.89
N LYS A 167 -9.00 -2.98 4.46
CA LYS A 167 -7.73 -2.93 5.20
C LYS A 167 -7.17 -1.51 5.25
N HIS A 168 -7.25 -0.76 4.15
CA HIS A 168 -6.90 0.65 4.12
C HIS A 168 -7.71 1.45 5.15
N LEU A 169 -9.04 1.32 5.17
CA LEU A 169 -9.90 2.02 6.15
C LEU A 169 -9.58 1.64 7.60
N GLN A 170 -9.26 0.37 7.84
CA GLN A 170 -8.84 -0.10 9.16
C GLN A 170 -7.57 0.62 9.62
N LEU A 171 -6.54 0.70 8.76
CA LEU A 171 -5.26 1.34 9.09
C LEU A 171 -5.40 2.85 9.30
N LEU A 172 -6.24 3.53 8.51
CA LEU A 172 -6.60 4.94 8.75
C LEU A 172 -7.31 5.13 10.08
N THR A 173 -8.21 4.21 10.45
CA THR A 173 -8.91 4.25 11.74
C THR A 173 -7.94 4.03 12.91
N GLU A 174 -6.99 3.12 12.80
CA GLU A 174 -5.93 2.89 13.78
C GLU A 174 -5.08 4.16 13.98
N MET A 175 -4.66 4.81 12.88
CA MET A 175 -3.92 6.07 12.89
C MET A 175 -4.73 7.20 13.55
N LEU A 176 -6.02 7.36 13.19
CA LEU A 176 -6.92 8.34 13.80
C LEU A 176 -7.05 8.14 15.31
N GLN A 177 -7.24 6.90 15.76
CA GLN A 177 -7.37 6.57 17.18
C GLN A 177 -6.07 6.83 17.96
N ALA A 178 -4.92 6.47 17.38
CA ALA A 178 -3.63 6.73 17.99
C ALA A 178 -3.39 8.25 18.17
N ARG A 179 -3.69 9.04 17.15
CA ARG A 179 -3.57 10.51 17.24
C ARG A 179 -4.51 11.13 18.28
N LEU A 180 -5.76 10.68 18.37
CA LEU A 180 -6.70 11.15 19.39
C LEU A 180 -6.24 10.83 20.81
N LYS A 181 -5.55 9.70 21.00
CA LYS A 181 -4.92 9.31 22.28
C LYS A 181 -3.57 9.98 22.52
N LYS A 182 -3.01 10.70 21.54
CA LYS A 182 -1.65 11.25 21.55
C LYS A 182 -0.56 10.18 21.67
N ASP A 183 -0.84 9.00 21.15
CA ASP A 183 0.12 7.89 21.03
C ASP A 183 0.84 8.03 19.69
N TRP A 184 1.95 8.78 19.71
CA TRP A 184 2.68 9.15 18.50
C TRP A 184 3.40 7.97 17.87
N ASP A 185 3.87 7.01 18.67
CA ASP A 185 4.54 5.81 18.18
C ASP A 185 3.54 4.91 17.45
N ALA A 186 2.34 4.71 18.01
CA ALA A 186 1.27 3.98 17.35
C ALA A 186 0.76 4.69 16.08
N ASP A 187 0.67 6.02 16.07
CA ASP A 187 0.32 6.81 14.88
C ASP A 187 1.32 6.58 13.74
N ILE A 188 2.61 6.65 14.02
CA ILE A 188 3.67 6.43 13.04
C ILE A 188 3.63 4.99 12.53
N ALA A 189 3.55 4.01 13.44
CA ALA A 189 3.50 2.60 13.05
C ALA A 189 2.26 2.25 12.21
N ALA A 190 1.11 2.90 12.46
CA ALA A 190 -0.10 2.73 11.64
C ALA A 190 0.07 3.36 10.26
N PHE A 191 0.75 4.52 10.16
CA PHE A 191 1.07 5.17 8.89
C PHE A 191 2.00 4.30 8.04
N ASP A 192 3.11 3.80 8.61
CA ASP A 192 4.06 2.96 7.89
C ASP A 192 3.38 1.71 7.31
N LYS A 193 2.54 1.03 8.12
CA LYS A 193 1.73 -0.09 7.64
C LYS A 193 0.73 0.31 6.56
N GLY A 194 0.17 1.51 6.66
CA GLY A 194 -0.75 2.07 5.68
C GLY A 194 -0.06 2.34 4.34
N GLU A 195 1.17 2.87 4.37
CA GLU A 195 1.99 3.13 3.19
C GLU A 195 2.38 1.81 2.50
N ASP A 196 2.87 0.82 3.24
CA ASP A 196 3.16 -0.52 2.70
C ASP A 196 1.92 -1.14 2.04
N HIS A 197 0.77 -1.05 2.72
CA HIS A 197 -0.48 -1.61 2.22
C HIS A 197 -0.99 -0.91 0.95
N ILE A 198 -0.88 0.41 0.87
CA ILE A 198 -1.36 1.16 -0.30
C ILE A 198 -0.51 0.88 -1.55
N ILE A 199 0.76 0.53 -1.38
CA ILE A 199 1.63 0.06 -2.47
C ILE A 199 1.10 -1.27 -3.02
N VAL A 200 0.63 -2.18 -2.16
CA VAL A 200 0.01 -3.44 -2.61
C VAL A 200 -1.24 -3.16 -3.44
N LEU A 201 -2.11 -2.24 -3.01
CA LEU A 201 -3.28 -1.83 -3.81
C LEU A 201 -2.85 -1.26 -5.17
N ALA A 202 -1.85 -0.37 -5.19
CA ALA A 202 -1.31 0.21 -6.43
C ALA A 202 -0.77 -0.85 -7.39
N ASP A 203 -0.10 -1.88 -6.87
CA ASP A 203 0.44 -2.98 -7.67
C ASP A 203 -0.67 -3.87 -8.25
N VAL A 204 -1.67 -4.23 -7.45
CA VAL A 204 -2.85 -4.99 -7.92
C VAL A 204 -3.56 -4.24 -9.06
N LEU A 205 -3.75 -2.93 -8.91
CA LEU A 205 -4.35 -2.11 -9.97
C LEU A 205 -3.47 -2.07 -11.22
N THR A 206 -2.17 -1.91 -11.07
CA THR A 206 -1.20 -1.90 -12.17
C THR A 206 -1.21 -3.22 -12.94
N GLU A 207 -1.09 -4.35 -12.22
CA GLU A 207 -1.09 -5.68 -12.84
C GLU A 207 -2.37 -5.97 -13.62
N GLY A 208 -3.51 -5.59 -13.06
CA GLY A 208 -4.79 -5.75 -13.75
C GLY A 208 -4.83 -4.94 -15.05
N ILE A 209 -4.33 -3.70 -15.07
CA ILE A 209 -4.25 -2.89 -16.29
C ILE A 209 -3.33 -3.55 -17.33
N ILE A 210 -2.14 -4.00 -16.93
CA ILE A 210 -1.19 -4.68 -17.83
C ILE A 210 -1.83 -5.94 -18.44
N LYS A 211 -2.50 -6.75 -17.63
CA LYS A 211 -3.19 -7.97 -18.09
C LYS A 211 -4.35 -7.66 -19.05
N GLN A 212 -5.08 -6.57 -18.83
CA GLN A 212 -6.21 -6.16 -19.67
C GLN A 212 -5.76 -5.60 -21.02
N PHE A 213 -4.64 -4.89 -21.05
CA PHE A 213 -4.16 -4.13 -22.21
C PHE A 213 -2.73 -4.52 -22.64
N PRO A 214 -2.42 -5.82 -22.86
CA PRO A 214 -1.03 -6.27 -23.11
C PRO A 214 -0.38 -5.63 -24.35
N ASN A 215 -1.18 -5.18 -25.31
CA ASN A 215 -0.69 -4.54 -26.54
C ASN A 215 -0.30 -3.05 -26.35
N GLN A 216 -0.55 -2.47 -25.18
CA GLN A 216 -0.16 -1.09 -24.89
C GLN A 216 1.22 -0.98 -24.24
N PHE A 217 1.79 -2.10 -23.82
CA PHE A 217 3.07 -2.23 -23.12
C PHE A 217 4.20 -2.92 -23.89
#